data_0a4f78296b2612d515a186472e62698b
#
_entry.id   0a4f78296b2612d515a186472e62698b
#
_cell.length_a   1.000
_cell.length_b   1.000
_cell.length_c   1.000
_cell.angle_alpha   90.00
_cell.angle_beta   90.00
_cell.angle_gamma   90.00
#
_symmetry.space_group_name_H-M   'P 1'
#
loop_
_entity.id
_entity.type
_entity.pdbx_description
1 polymer ?
#
loop_
_entity_poly.entity_id
_entity_poly.type
_entity_poly.pdbx_seq_one_letter_code
_entity_poly.pdbx_strand_id
1 'polypeptide(L)'
;EAAESGGTYPVGIYDVRLNKHGELAQYKRIENENGAQGAVWYASVKVVEPSGWFNGHSYADTLNKAAIKRFIEVTHERYKEVVGGDFGKSVPAIFTDEPQFAYKNTFKFAESTDDCALPWTCDFDDTFKESYGFDISDKLPELFWELPNGAVSRARYLYHDHVCERFTQAFSDACGSWCAENGINLTGHMLAEQTLESQTMAIGEAMRAYRSFQIPGIDMLVNYTEYTTAKQAQSAVHQYGREGMTSELYGVTNWDFDFRGHKFQGDWQAALGVTVRVPHLSWVSMKGSAKRDYPASINYQSPWYKEYPYIENHFARLNTVLTRGKPCVRVGVIHPIESYWLHWGPSDVTAQIRRQMDENFKNITEWLLFGNIDFDFINESCLPNLCGEISDVLSVGEMRYSAILVPQLETMRKTTVDILNEFVKNGGKLIFAGKAPKYVDAELSYEAQKLYSVSE
;
A
#
# COMPACT_ATOMS: atom_id res chain seq x y z
N GLU A 1 -25.65 -12.38 6.73
CA GLU A 1 -25.94 -13.65 7.44
C GLU A 1 -24.74 -14.13 8.26
N ALA A 2 -23.48 -14.07 7.72
CA ALA A 2 -22.27 -14.49 8.44
C ALA A 2 -22.02 -13.65 9.69
N ALA A 3 -22.06 -12.35 9.57
CA ALA A 3 -21.85 -11.43 10.69
C ALA A 3 -22.91 -11.54 11.79
N GLU A 4 -24.11 -11.99 11.45
CA GLU A 4 -25.21 -12.20 12.40
C GLU A 4 -25.06 -13.50 13.19
N SER A 5 -24.37 -14.51 12.64
CA SER A 5 -24.22 -15.83 13.28
C SER A 5 -22.93 -16.00 14.09
N GLY A 6 -21.96 -15.07 14.00
CA GLY A 6 -20.62 -15.22 14.59
C GLY A 6 -19.89 -16.47 14.10
N GLY A 7 -20.24 -16.96 12.90
CA GLY A 7 -19.87 -18.29 12.43
C GLY A 7 -18.63 -18.32 11.53
N THR A 8 -18.11 -19.53 11.38
CA THR A 8 -17.10 -19.91 10.41
C THR A 8 -17.79 -20.53 9.20
N TYR A 9 -17.44 -20.10 7.97
CA TYR A 9 -18.02 -20.63 6.73
C TYR A 9 -17.00 -21.50 6.03
N PRO A 10 -17.35 -22.74 5.67
CA PRO A 10 -16.48 -23.60 4.88
C PRO A 10 -16.34 -23.04 3.46
N VAL A 11 -15.11 -22.91 2.98
CA VAL A 11 -14.76 -22.60 1.58
C VAL A 11 -14.45 -23.89 0.83
N GLY A 12 -13.66 -24.78 1.43
CA GLY A 12 -13.33 -26.06 0.81
C GLY A 12 -12.45 -26.95 1.69
N ILE A 13 -12.34 -28.20 1.26
CA ILE A 13 -11.43 -29.19 1.83
C ILE A 13 -10.44 -29.60 0.72
N TYR A 14 -9.16 -29.70 1.04
CA TYR A 14 -8.11 -29.99 0.07
C TYR A 14 -7.25 -31.16 0.53
N ASP A 15 -7.01 -32.10 -0.39
CA ASP A 15 -5.95 -33.11 -0.28
C ASP A 15 -4.67 -32.48 -0.81
N VAL A 16 -3.69 -32.21 0.05
CA VAL A 16 -2.43 -31.51 -0.27
C VAL A 16 -1.25 -32.44 -0.11
N ARG A 17 -0.40 -32.50 -1.12
CA ARG A 17 0.84 -33.27 -1.09
C ARG A 17 2.03 -32.38 -1.39
N LEU A 18 2.95 -32.37 -0.46
CA LEU A 18 4.23 -31.71 -0.64
C LEU A 18 5.29 -32.73 -1.12
N ASN A 19 6.25 -32.27 -1.88
CA ASN A 19 7.43 -33.04 -2.21
C ASN A 19 8.47 -33.00 -1.05
N LYS A 20 9.58 -33.66 -1.22
CA LYS A 20 10.67 -33.73 -0.22
C LYS A 20 11.33 -32.36 0.10
N HIS A 21 11.00 -31.31 -0.66
CA HIS A 21 11.50 -29.96 -0.47
C HIS A 21 10.44 -29.01 0.12
N GLY A 22 9.27 -29.53 0.53
CA GLY A 22 8.17 -28.73 1.04
C GLY A 22 7.38 -27.97 -0.06
N GLU A 23 7.63 -28.28 -1.34
CA GLU A 23 6.91 -27.64 -2.44
C GLU A 23 5.60 -28.36 -2.75
N LEU A 24 4.58 -27.65 -3.20
CA LEU A 24 3.25 -28.13 -3.54
C LEU A 24 3.28 -29.03 -4.79
N ALA A 25 3.52 -30.32 -4.60
CA ALA A 25 3.65 -31.28 -5.71
C ALA A 25 2.30 -31.60 -6.35
N GLN A 26 1.26 -31.73 -5.55
CA GLN A 26 -0.09 -32.05 -6.00
C GLN A 26 -1.13 -31.57 -4.99
N TYR A 27 -2.26 -31.11 -5.45
CA TYR A 27 -3.43 -30.86 -4.60
C TYR A 27 -4.72 -31.11 -5.35
N LYS A 28 -5.80 -31.31 -4.59
CA LYS A 28 -7.14 -31.47 -5.14
C LYS A 28 -8.16 -30.99 -4.11
N ARG A 29 -9.14 -30.22 -4.54
CA ARG A 29 -10.34 -29.94 -3.75
C ARG A 29 -11.18 -31.21 -3.66
N ILE A 30 -11.61 -31.59 -2.46
CA ILE A 30 -12.35 -32.82 -2.16
C ILE A 30 -13.63 -32.50 -1.42
N GLU A 31 -14.61 -33.38 -1.49
CA GLU A 31 -15.89 -33.22 -0.79
C GLU A 31 -15.81 -33.62 0.70
N ASN A 32 -14.96 -34.60 1.00
CA ASN A 32 -14.72 -35.11 2.35
C ASN A 32 -13.32 -35.75 2.46
N GLU A 33 -12.92 -36.09 3.68
CA GLU A 33 -11.60 -36.65 3.99
C GLU A 33 -11.37 -38.09 3.47
N ASN A 34 -12.45 -38.78 3.13
CA ASN A 34 -12.36 -40.18 2.75
C ASN A 34 -11.60 -40.33 1.43
N GLY A 35 -10.49 -41.05 1.46
CA GLY A 35 -9.65 -41.31 0.28
C GLY A 35 -8.61 -40.23 0.00
N ALA A 36 -8.43 -39.23 0.87
CA ALA A 36 -7.29 -38.33 0.81
C ALA A 36 -5.98 -39.13 0.95
N GLN A 37 -4.98 -38.76 0.19
CA GLN A 37 -3.68 -39.46 0.13
C GLN A 37 -2.54 -38.58 0.68
N GLY A 38 -2.80 -37.28 0.88
CA GLY A 38 -1.90 -36.31 1.48
C GLY A 38 -2.46 -35.74 2.78
N ALA A 39 -1.97 -34.57 3.16
CA ALA A 39 -2.50 -33.82 4.29
C ALA A 39 -3.87 -33.20 3.93
N VAL A 40 -4.84 -33.31 4.82
CA VAL A 40 -6.16 -32.69 4.62
C VAL A 40 -6.14 -31.28 5.17
N TRP A 41 -6.47 -30.33 4.31
CA TRP A 41 -6.54 -28.92 4.63
C TRP A 41 -7.98 -28.39 4.54
N TYR A 42 -8.34 -27.56 5.51
CA TYR A 42 -9.66 -26.93 5.58
C TYR A 42 -9.50 -25.43 5.36
N ALA A 43 -10.18 -24.89 4.37
CA ALA A 43 -10.31 -23.46 4.18
C ALA A 43 -11.69 -23.00 4.63
N SER A 44 -11.72 -21.96 5.45
CA SER A 44 -12.95 -21.36 5.95
C SER A 44 -12.81 -19.85 6.09
N VAL A 45 -13.90 -19.12 5.85
CA VAL A 45 -13.97 -17.69 6.18
C VAL A 45 -14.36 -17.57 7.66
N LYS A 46 -13.53 -16.88 8.42
CA LYS A 46 -13.76 -16.56 9.83
C LYS A 46 -14.07 -15.08 9.97
N VAL A 47 -15.14 -14.73 10.64
CA VAL A 47 -15.45 -13.35 11.00
C VAL A 47 -14.41 -12.87 12.03
N VAL A 48 -13.88 -11.65 11.83
CA VAL A 48 -12.91 -11.05 12.74
C VAL A 48 -13.52 -10.87 14.13
N GLU A 49 -12.84 -11.39 15.14
CA GLU A 49 -13.32 -11.35 16.53
C GLU A 49 -13.37 -9.91 17.07
N PRO A 50 -14.33 -9.62 17.95
CA PRO A 50 -14.34 -8.36 18.69
C PRO A 50 -13.05 -8.14 19.49
N SER A 51 -12.56 -6.92 19.50
CA SER A 51 -11.32 -6.54 20.18
C SER A 51 -11.53 -5.34 21.11
N GLY A 52 -10.86 -5.34 22.26
CA GLY A 52 -10.83 -4.18 23.14
C GLY A 52 -10.22 -2.93 22.48
N TRP A 53 -9.38 -3.09 21.47
CA TRP A 53 -8.85 -2.01 20.64
C TRP A 53 -9.95 -1.27 19.86
N PHE A 54 -11.00 -1.98 19.47
CA PHE A 54 -12.17 -1.42 18.78
C PHE A 54 -13.41 -1.33 19.68
N ASN A 55 -13.23 -1.01 20.97
CA ASN A 55 -14.32 -0.88 21.95
C ASN A 55 -15.22 -2.13 22.06
N GLY A 56 -14.65 -3.32 21.93
CA GLY A 56 -15.40 -4.58 21.97
C GLY A 56 -16.17 -4.89 20.68
N HIS A 57 -15.87 -4.21 19.58
CA HIS A 57 -16.42 -4.52 18.26
C HIS A 57 -15.36 -5.14 17.34
N SER A 58 -15.80 -5.74 16.25
CA SER A 58 -14.93 -6.18 15.16
C SER A 58 -14.50 -4.99 14.30
N TYR A 59 -13.34 -5.09 13.67
CA TYR A 59 -12.94 -4.13 12.64
C TYR A 59 -13.86 -4.22 11.43
N ALA A 60 -14.13 -3.10 10.77
CA ALA A 60 -14.98 -3.07 9.58
C ALA A 60 -14.36 -3.88 8.42
N ASP A 61 -15.18 -4.54 7.63
CA ASP A 61 -14.74 -5.21 6.40
C ASP A 61 -14.44 -4.17 5.32
N THR A 62 -13.17 -3.78 5.23
CA THR A 62 -12.67 -2.76 4.30
C THR A 62 -12.58 -3.25 2.85
N LEU A 63 -12.80 -4.55 2.58
CA LEU A 63 -12.96 -5.09 1.23
C LEU A 63 -14.40 -5.04 0.74
N ASN A 64 -15.34 -4.72 1.63
CA ASN A 64 -16.78 -4.78 1.38
C ASN A 64 -17.36 -3.38 1.13
N LYS A 65 -17.78 -3.14 -0.12
CA LYS A 65 -18.37 -1.86 -0.52
C LYS A 65 -19.60 -1.47 0.30
N ALA A 66 -20.44 -2.45 0.69
CA ALA A 66 -21.65 -2.19 1.49
C ALA A 66 -21.29 -1.81 2.93
N ALA A 67 -20.28 -2.45 3.51
CA ALA A 67 -19.78 -2.10 4.85
C ALA A 67 -19.21 -0.68 4.88
N ILE A 68 -18.41 -0.30 3.90
CA ILE A 68 -17.84 1.05 3.83
C ILE A 68 -18.90 2.11 3.47
N LYS A 69 -19.87 1.77 2.62
CA LYS A 69 -21.02 2.66 2.43
C LYS A 69 -21.72 2.94 3.75
N ARG A 70 -21.94 1.91 4.58
CA ARG A 70 -22.54 2.10 5.92
C ARG A 70 -21.61 2.92 6.84
N PHE A 71 -20.32 2.73 6.78
CA PHE A 71 -19.35 3.56 7.50
C PHE A 71 -19.50 5.04 7.12
N ILE A 72 -19.57 5.35 5.83
CA ILE A 72 -19.78 6.72 5.34
C ILE A 72 -21.11 7.30 5.86
N GLU A 73 -22.19 6.54 5.85
CA GLU A 73 -23.50 6.96 6.36
C GLU A 73 -23.47 7.32 7.85
N VAL A 74 -22.74 6.55 8.67
CA VAL A 74 -22.71 6.79 10.13
C VAL A 74 -21.66 7.77 10.59
N THR A 75 -20.69 8.11 9.74
CA THR A 75 -19.60 9.05 10.04
C THR A 75 -19.67 10.29 9.17
N HIS A 76 -19.36 10.19 7.90
CA HIS A 76 -19.22 11.32 6.98
C HIS A 76 -20.52 12.11 6.82
N GLU A 77 -21.66 11.45 6.63
CA GLU A 77 -22.96 12.11 6.53
C GLU A 77 -23.33 12.85 7.83
N ARG A 78 -22.92 12.33 9.00
CA ARG A 78 -23.13 13.01 10.27
C ARG A 78 -22.32 14.30 10.40
N TYR A 79 -21.07 14.29 9.94
CA TYR A 79 -20.28 15.52 9.86
C TYR A 79 -20.90 16.52 8.88
N LYS A 80 -21.36 16.05 7.73
CA LYS A 80 -22.06 16.89 6.74
C LYS A 80 -23.34 17.53 7.30
N GLU A 81 -24.15 16.78 8.05
CA GLU A 81 -25.36 17.32 8.71
C GLU A 81 -25.05 18.49 9.64
N VAL A 82 -23.91 18.44 10.36
CA VAL A 82 -23.59 19.42 11.40
C VAL A 82 -22.72 20.56 10.88
N VAL A 83 -21.69 20.26 10.08
CA VAL A 83 -20.66 21.22 9.64
C VAL A 83 -20.48 21.29 8.13
N GLY A 84 -21.38 20.72 7.34
CA GLY A 84 -21.26 20.66 5.87
C GLY A 84 -21.18 22.02 5.20
N GLY A 85 -21.76 23.06 5.81
CA GLY A 85 -21.64 24.47 5.34
C GLY A 85 -20.22 25.04 5.41
N ASP A 86 -19.34 24.39 6.20
CA ASP A 86 -17.94 24.78 6.42
C ASP A 86 -16.94 23.90 5.62
N PHE A 87 -17.43 22.91 4.89
CA PHE A 87 -16.60 22.05 4.06
C PHE A 87 -15.82 22.87 3.01
N GLY A 88 -14.56 22.54 2.82
CA GLY A 88 -13.63 23.27 1.95
C GLY A 88 -13.25 24.67 2.46
N LYS A 89 -13.65 25.03 3.68
CA LYS A 89 -13.36 26.32 4.34
C LYS A 89 -12.66 26.08 5.68
N SER A 90 -13.41 26.25 6.80
CA SER A 90 -12.91 25.98 8.16
C SER A 90 -12.80 24.48 8.48
N VAL A 91 -13.45 23.62 7.72
CA VAL A 91 -13.30 22.15 7.75
C VAL A 91 -12.75 21.72 6.39
N PRO A 92 -11.40 21.70 6.23
CA PRO A 92 -10.78 21.48 4.92
C PRO A 92 -10.71 20.03 4.48
N ALA A 93 -10.69 19.08 5.41
CA ALA A 93 -10.48 17.67 5.11
C ALA A 93 -11.12 16.76 6.15
N ILE A 94 -11.39 15.53 5.73
CA ILE A 94 -11.59 14.36 6.61
C ILE A 94 -10.26 13.59 6.62
N PHE A 95 -9.74 13.32 7.80
CA PHE A 95 -8.50 12.57 8.01
C PHE A 95 -8.82 11.11 8.29
N THR A 96 -8.18 10.20 7.57
CA THR A 96 -8.22 8.75 7.83
C THR A 96 -6.88 8.28 8.35
N ASP A 97 -6.93 7.52 9.43
CA ASP A 97 -5.78 7.02 10.17
C ASP A 97 -5.67 5.51 9.96
N GLU A 98 -4.62 5.08 9.29
CA GLU A 98 -4.21 3.69 9.09
C GLU A 98 -5.32 2.71 8.65
N PRO A 99 -6.13 3.01 7.61
CA PRO A 99 -7.06 2.02 7.09
C PRO A 99 -6.31 0.82 6.55
N GLN A 100 -6.84 -0.38 6.81
CA GLN A 100 -6.20 -1.65 6.50
C GLN A 100 -7.24 -2.73 6.23
N PHE A 101 -6.81 -3.87 5.72
CA PHE A 101 -7.57 -5.11 5.76
C PHE A 101 -7.01 -6.05 6.86
N ALA A 102 -7.66 -7.20 7.10
CA ALA A 102 -7.14 -8.20 8.02
C ALA A 102 -5.74 -8.68 7.56
N TYR A 103 -4.77 -8.72 8.47
CA TYR A 103 -3.39 -9.05 8.14
C TYR A 103 -3.26 -10.42 7.49
N LYS A 104 -2.47 -10.46 6.42
CA LYS A 104 -1.99 -11.70 5.82
C LYS A 104 -0.82 -12.24 6.63
N ASN A 105 -0.78 -13.54 6.81
CA ASN A 105 0.39 -14.22 7.31
C ASN A 105 0.80 -15.38 6.38
N THR A 106 1.97 -15.95 6.63
CA THR A 106 2.49 -17.11 5.90
C THR A 106 2.83 -18.20 6.89
N PHE A 107 2.89 -19.45 6.41
CA PHE A 107 3.45 -20.53 7.24
C PHE A 107 4.88 -20.25 7.64
N LYS A 108 5.27 -20.71 8.82
CA LYS A 108 6.67 -20.66 9.25
C LYS A 108 7.54 -21.59 8.40
N PHE A 109 7.03 -22.76 8.08
CA PHE A 109 7.61 -23.79 7.22
C PHE A 109 6.51 -24.59 6.52
N ALA A 110 6.82 -25.25 5.43
CA ALA A 110 5.82 -25.83 4.55
C ALA A 110 4.92 -26.91 5.21
N GLU A 111 5.45 -27.67 6.16
CA GLU A 111 4.72 -28.72 6.89
C GLU A 111 4.04 -28.20 8.18
N SER A 112 4.01 -26.86 8.41
CA SER A 112 3.33 -26.28 9.57
C SER A 112 1.86 -26.68 9.58
N THR A 113 1.35 -26.99 10.77
CA THR A 113 -0.08 -27.25 11.03
C THR A 113 -0.76 -26.05 11.69
N ASP A 114 -0.05 -24.93 11.82
CA ASP A 114 -0.63 -23.68 12.34
C ASP A 114 -1.64 -23.10 11.34
N ASP A 115 -2.63 -22.39 11.85
CA ASP A 115 -3.56 -21.63 11.02
C ASP A 115 -2.83 -20.53 10.24
N CYS A 116 -3.21 -20.35 8.99
CA CYS A 116 -2.73 -19.27 8.13
C CYS A 116 -3.91 -18.48 7.59
N ALA A 117 -3.84 -17.16 7.68
CA ALA A 117 -4.94 -16.26 7.36
C ALA A 117 -4.64 -15.37 6.16
N LEU A 118 -5.66 -15.18 5.33
CA LEU A 118 -5.69 -14.26 4.21
C LEU A 118 -6.98 -13.43 4.25
N PRO A 119 -6.97 -12.13 3.88
CA PRO A 119 -8.16 -11.31 3.77
C PRO A 119 -9.19 -11.89 2.81
N TRP A 120 -10.45 -11.81 3.19
CA TRP A 120 -11.59 -12.29 2.43
C TRP A 120 -12.83 -11.46 2.72
N THR A 121 -13.78 -11.42 1.79
CA THR A 121 -15.10 -10.81 1.96
C THR A 121 -16.19 -11.67 1.33
N CYS A 122 -17.45 -11.42 1.63
CA CYS A 122 -18.55 -12.30 1.28
C CYS A 122 -18.75 -12.55 -0.23
N ASP A 123 -18.36 -11.61 -1.09
CA ASP A 123 -18.48 -11.70 -2.56
C ASP A 123 -17.11 -11.87 -3.26
N PHE A 124 -16.08 -12.30 -2.52
CA PHE A 124 -14.72 -12.37 -3.02
C PHE A 124 -14.55 -13.34 -4.19
N ASP A 125 -15.10 -14.55 -4.06
CA ASP A 125 -15.05 -15.58 -5.11
C ASP A 125 -15.71 -15.10 -6.41
N ASP A 126 -16.89 -14.50 -6.31
CA ASP A 126 -17.66 -14.04 -7.46
C ASP A 126 -16.89 -12.92 -8.20
N THR A 127 -16.43 -11.91 -7.47
CA THR A 127 -15.71 -10.78 -8.05
C THR A 127 -14.33 -11.16 -8.57
N PHE A 128 -13.66 -12.12 -7.95
CA PHE A 128 -12.41 -12.69 -8.44
C PHE A 128 -12.64 -13.44 -9.77
N LYS A 129 -13.65 -14.30 -9.81
CA LYS A 129 -14.01 -15.06 -11.01
C LYS A 129 -14.44 -14.16 -12.16
N GLU A 130 -15.18 -13.10 -11.88
CA GLU A 130 -15.52 -12.08 -12.86
C GLU A 130 -14.28 -11.40 -13.45
N SER A 131 -13.31 -11.07 -12.60
CA SER A 131 -12.09 -10.36 -13.01
C SER A 131 -11.09 -11.24 -13.77
N TYR A 132 -10.95 -12.52 -13.40
CA TYR A 132 -9.85 -13.37 -13.88
C TYR A 132 -10.29 -14.66 -14.55
N GLY A 133 -11.60 -14.97 -14.60
CA GLY A 133 -12.18 -16.05 -15.39
C GLY A 133 -12.09 -17.46 -14.77
N PHE A 134 -11.65 -17.60 -13.51
CA PHE A 134 -11.60 -18.88 -12.80
C PHE A 134 -11.94 -18.71 -11.33
N ASP A 135 -12.32 -19.82 -10.67
CA ASP A 135 -12.64 -19.83 -9.26
C ASP A 135 -11.37 -19.95 -8.43
N ILE A 136 -11.11 -18.94 -7.57
CA ILE A 136 -9.93 -18.93 -6.71
C ILE A 136 -9.96 -20.05 -5.68
N SER A 137 -11.17 -20.52 -5.25
CA SER A 137 -11.32 -21.62 -4.31
C SER A 137 -10.72 -22.92 -4.85
N ASP A 138 -10.65 -23.11 -6.17
CA ASP A 138 -9.98 -24.30 -6.75
C ASP A 138 -8.46 -24.22 -6.68
N LYS A 139 -7.91 -23.04 -6.37
CA LYS A 139 -6.47 -22.74 -6.39
C LYS A 139 -5.90 -22.33 -5.02
N LEU A 140 -6.69 -22.36 -3.95
CA LEU A 140 -6.25 -21.87 -2.63
C LEU A 140 -4.90 -22.45 -2.16
N PRO A 141 -4.56 -23.74 -2.32
CA PRO A 141 -3.27 -24.25 -1.91
C PRO A 141 -2.07 -23.51 -2.56
N GLU A 142 -2.23 -23.02 -3.79
CA GLU A 142 -1.16 -22.25 -4.48
C GLU A 142 -0.86 -20.90 -3.82
N LEU A 143 -1.76 -20.38 -2.97
CA LEU A 143 -1.55 -19.14 -2.23
C LEU A 143 -0.57 -19.30 -1.04
N PHE A 144 -0.45 -20.53 -0.53
CA PHE A 144 0.27 -20.81 0.72
C PHE A 144 1.61 -21.50 0.53
N TRP A 145 1.77 -22.31 -0.51
CA TRP A 145 3.00 -23.10 -0.75
C TRP A 145 3.70 -22.69 -2.03
N GLU A 146 5.03 -22.84 -2.03
CA GLU A 146 5.83 -22.69 -3.24
C GLU A 146 5.55 -23.84 -4.22
N LEU A 147 5.57 -23.52 -5.52
CA LEU A 147 5.42 -24.51 -6.58
C LEU A 147 6.78 -25.15 -6.93
N PRO A 148 6.77 -26.42 -7.43
CA PRO A 148 8.00 -27.13 -7.77
C PRO A 148 8.84 -26.42 -8.85
N ASN A 149 10.15 -26.64 -8.78
CA ASN A 149 11.12 -26.15 -9.76
C ASN A 149 11.22 -24.62 -9.86
N GLY A 150 10.87 -23.90 -8.81
CA GLY A 150 10.90 -22.44 -8.76
C GLY A 150 9.85 -21.77 -9.66
N ALA A 151 8.78 -22.50 -10.01
CA ALA A 151 7.63 -21.90 -10.68
C ALA A 151 6.89 -20.96 -9.73
N VAL A 152 6.36 -19.85 -10.25
CA VAL A 152 5.53 -18.92 -9.48
C VAL A 152 4.05 -19.24 -9.67
N SER A 153 3.23 -18.96 -8.64
CA SER A 153 1.80 -19.15 -8.76
C SER A 153 1.14 -17.87 -9.32
N ARG A 154 0.54 -18.00 -10.49
CA ARG A 154 -0.30 -16.94 -11.06
C ARG A 154 -1.55 -16.70 -10.21
N ALA A 155 -2.10 -17.75 -9.59
CA ALA A 155 -3.25 -17.60 -8.70
C ALA A 155 -2.90 -16.72 -7.47
N ARG A 156 -1.72 -16.91 -6.88
CA ARG A 156 -1.20 -16.06 -5.79
C ARG A 156 -1.06 -14.60 -6.23
N TYR A 157 -0.43 -14.35 -7.36
CA TYR A 157 -0.29 -13.01 -7.93
C TYR A 157 -1.64 -12.32 -8.10
N LEU A 158 -2.58 -12.98 -8.76
CA LEU A 158 -3.92 -12.43 -9.01
C LEU A 158 -4.74 -12.25 -7.73
N TYR A 159 -4.55 -13.14 -6.73
CA TYR A 159 -5.16 -12.96 -5.42
C TYR A 159 -4.70 -11.66 -4.76
N HIS A 160 -3.40 -11.39 -4.74
CA HIS A 160 -2.86 -10.15 -4.17
C HIS A 160 -3.36 -8.92 -4.93
N ASP A 161 -3.36 -8.97 -6.25
CA ASP A 161 -3.91 -7.89 -7.09
C ASP A 161 -5.39 -7.62 -6.78
N HIS A 162 -6.19 -8.68 -6.66
CA HIS A 162 -7.62 -8.56 -6.37
C HIS A 162 -7.90 -7.97 -4.99
N VAL A 163 -7.18 -8.42 -3.96
CA VAL A 163 -7.31 -7.86 -2.60
C VAL A 163 -6.98 -6.36 -2.61
N CYS A 164 -5.89 -5.96 -3.29
CA CYS A 164 -5.52 -4.55 -3.40
C CYS A 164 -6.61 -3.72 -4.09
N GLU A 165 -7.15 -4.21 -5.20
CA GLU A 165 -8.19 -3.50 -5.94
C GLU A 165 -9.49 -3.43 -5.15
N ARG A 166 -9.90 -4.52 -4.49
CA ARG A 166 -11.09 -4.56 -3.62
C ARG A 166 -10.98 -3.55 -2.48
N PHE A 167 -9.84 -3.53 -1.80
CA PHE A 167 -9.58 -2.57 -0.72
C PHE A 167 -9.64 -1.13 -1.22
N THR A 168 -8.96 -0.84 -2.32
CA THR A 168 -8.94 0.50 -2.89
C THR A 168 -10.34 0.94 -3.31
N GLN A 169 -11.10 0.09 -4.02
CA GLN A 169 -12.45 0.43 -4.47
C GLN A 169 -13.43 0.57 -3.31
N ALA A 170 -13.38 -0.34 -2.34
CA ALA A 170 -14.34 -0.33 -1.24
C ALA A 170 -14.08 0.82 -0.27
N PHE A 171 -12.81 1.09 0.08
CA PHE A 171 -12.45 2.12 1.07
C PHE A 171 -12.02 3.44 0.41
N SER A 172 -10.87 3.45 -0.27
CA SER A 172 -10.25 4.71 -0.73
C SER A 172 -11.10 5.43 -1.77
N ASP A 173 -11.60 4.71 -2.78
CA ASP A 173 -12.42 5.29 -3.84
C ASP A 173 -13.77 5.76 -3.29
N ALA A 174 -14.41 4.98 -2.41
CA ALA A 174 -15.69 5.35 -1.85
C ALA A 174 -15.60 6.59 -0.95
N CYS A 175 -14.61 6.64 -0.05
CA CYS A 175 -14.39 7.81 0.81
C CYS A 175 -13.93 9.03 0.02
N GLY A 176 -12.99 8.84 -0.93
CA GLY A 176 -12.46 9.92 -1.75
C GLY A 176 -13.51 10.53 -2.68
N SER A 177 -14.36 9.70 -3.30
CA SER A 177 -15.47 10.16 -4.15
C SER A 177 -16.49 10.93 -3.33
N TRP A 178 -16.90 10.40 -2.17
CA TRP A 178 -17.81 11.11 -1.28
C TRP A 178 -17.25 12.48 -0.86
N CYS A 179 -15.96 12.54 -0.51
CA CYS A 179 -15.32 13.80 -0.15
C CYS A 179 -15.33 14.80 -1.31
N ALA A 180 -14.97 14.36 -2.52
CA ALA A 180 -14.97 15.20 -3.71
C ALA A 180 -16.38 15.75 -4.03
N GLU A 181 -17.41 14.89 -3.96
CA GLU A 181 -18.82 15.26 -4.20
C GLU A 181 -19.36 16.27 -3.18
N ASN A 182 -18.78 16.30 -1.97
CA ASN A 182 -19.20 17.17 -0.89
C ASN A 182 -18.28 18.40 -0.68
N GLY A 183 -17.30 18.62 -1.56
CA GLY A 183 -16.41 19.78 -1.52
C GLY A 183 -15.46 19.80 -0.31
N ILE A 184 -15.09 18.65 0.19
CA ILE A 184 -14.10 18.45 1.26
C ILE A 184 -13.00 17.52 0.75
N ASN A 185 -11.79 17.57 1.31
CA ASN A 185 -10.71 16.68 0.91
C ASN A 185 -10.71 15.39 1.76
N LEU A 186 -10.35 14.27 1.16
CA LEU A 186 -9.86 13.10 1.89
C LEU A 186 -8.35 13.23 2.06
N THR A 187 -7.88 13.13 3.29
CA THR A 187 -6.46 13.11 3.66
C THR A 187 -6.18 12.03 4.69
N GLY A 188 -4.93 11.87 5.09
CA GLY A 188 -4.46 10.85 6.00
C GLY A 188 -3.46 9.91 5.32
N HIS A 189 -3.20 8.78 5.94
CA HIS A 189 -2.17 7.83 5.54
C HIS A 189 -2.68 6.40 5.64
N MET A 190 -1.96 5.49 4.98
CA MET A 190 -2.24 4.06 5.02
C MET A 190 -1.41 3.40 6.12
N LEU A 191 -1.78 2.20 6.54
CA LEU A 191 -0.97 1.45 7.49
C LEU A 191 0.24 0.81 6.78
N ALA A 192 1.41 0.93 7.40
CA ALA A 192 2.59 0.11 7.09
C ALA A 192 3.12 0.23 5.64
N GLU A 193 3.30 1.45 5.13
CA GLU A 193 3.77 1.71 3.76
C GLU A 193 5.28 1.52 3.57
N GLN A 194 6.05 1.29 4.63
CA GLN A 194 7.52 1.38 4.64
C GLN A 194 8.22 0.36 3.74
N THR A 195 7.72 -0.89 3.74
CA THR A 195 8.34 -2.01 3.04
C THR A 195 7.34 -2.73 2.13
N LEU A 196 7.84 -3.51 1.18
CA LEU A 196 6.98 -4.36 0.34
C LEU A 196 6.30 -5.44 1.18
N GLU A 197 6.98 -5.95 2.22
CA GLU A 197 6.42 -6.91 3.17
C GLU A 197 5.24 -6.34 3.93
N SER A 198 5.44 -5.20 4.57
CA SER A 198 4.42 -4.58 5.41
C SER A 198 3.19 -4.14 4.61
N GLN A 199 3.40 -3.56 3.43
CA GLN A 199 2.30 -3.23 2.51
C GLN A 199 1.53 -4.49 2.10
N THR A 200 2.23 -5.53 1.63
CA THR A 200 1.58 -6.79 1.23
C THR A 200 0.74 -7.37 2.36
N MET A 201 1.24 -7.29 3.59
CA MET A 201 0.57 -7.80 4.78
C MET A 201 -0.71 -7.05 5.13
N ALA A 202 -0.73 -5.71 5.07
CA ALA A 202 -1.74 -4.87 5.69
C ALA A 202 -2.67 -4.12 4.71
N ILE A 203 -2.17 -3.68 3.57
CA ILE A 203 -2.88 -2.81 2.63
C ILE A 203 -2.74 -3.25 1.16
N GLY A 204 -1.85 -4.18 0.88
CA GLY A 204 -1.53 -4.66 -0.46
C GLY A 204 -0.58 -3.75 -1.22
N GLU A 205 -0.94 -2.50 -1.43
CA GLU A 205 -0.18 -1.52 -2.20
C GLU A 205 -0.59 -0.08 -1.85
N ALA A 206 0.33 0.72 -1.32
CA ALA A 206 0.04 2.08 -0.85
C ALA A 206 -0.35 3.02 -2.00
N MET A 207 0.40 3.02 -3.10
CA MET A 207 0.19 3.97 -4.21
C MET A 207 -1.18 3.82 -4.87
N ARG A 208 -1.69 2.60 -5.00
CA ARG A 208 -3.03 2.34 -5.55
C ARG A 208 -4.11 2.97 -4.69
N ALA A 209 -3.97 2.87 -3.38
CA ALA A 209 -4.91 3.46 -2.43
C ALA A 209 -4.96 4.99 -2.53
N TYR A 210 -3.82 5.64 -2.79
CA TYR A 210 -3.74 7.10 -2.90
C TYR A 210 -4.41 7.70 -4.14
N ARG A 211 -4.82 6.90 -5.12
CA ARG A 211 -5.46 7.41 -6.36
C ARG A 211 -6.68 8.30 -6.09
N SER A 212 -7.39 8.07 -5.01
CA SER A 212 -8.62 8.79 -4.66
C SER A 212 -8.46 9.79 -3.52
N PHE A 213 -7.28 9.91 -2.93
CA PHE A 213 -6.99 10.94 -1.94
C PHE A 213 -6.80 12.30 -2.62
N GLN A 214 -7.46 13.34 -2.11
CA GLN A 214 -7.21 14.71 -2.56
C GLN A 214 -5.90 15.24 -1.98
N ILE A 215 -5.54 14.81 -0.78
CA ILE A 215 -4.27 15.14 -0.14
C ILE A 215 -3.68 13.83 0.42
N PRO A 216 -2.93 13.05 -0.39
CA PRO A 216 -2.21 11.87 0.11
C PRO A 216 -1.31 12.21 1.29
N GLY A 217 -1.15 11.30 2.22
CA GLY A 217 -0.37 11.57 3.43
C GLY A 217 0.51 10.39 3.84
N ILE A 218 1.32 10.66 4.86
CA ILE A 218 2.21 9.70 5.51
C ILE A 218 2.13 9.84 7.02
N ASP A 219 2.50 8.80 7.75
CA ASP A 219 2.77 8.85 9.18
C ASP A 219 4.26 8.67 9.45
N MET A 220 4.83 9.56 10.26
CA MET A 220 6.24 9.56 10.63
C MET A 220 6.39 9.52 12.15
N LEU A 221 6.28 8.34 12.69
CA LEU A 221 6.46 8.10 14.12
C LEU A 221 7.95 8.17 14.52
N VAL A 222 8.18 8.49 15.78
CA VAL A 222 9.51 8.58 16.36
C VAL A 222 10.38 9.61 15.62
N ASN A 223 11.68 9.43 15.60
CA ASN A 223 12.64 10.26 14.85
C ASN A 223 13.23 9.47 13.68
N TYR A 224 12.40 8.63 13.03
CA TYR A 224 12.83 7.85 11.87
C TYR A 224 12.76 8.65 10.58
N THR A 225 13.47 8.17 9.58
CA THR A 225 13.39 8.67 8.20
C THR A 225 12.99 7.52 7.30
N GLU A 226 11.79 7.60 6.72
CA GLU A 226 11.22 6.58 5.83
C GLU A 226 11.04 7.16 4.43
N TYR A 227 12.11 7.15 3.66
CA TYR A 227 12.12 7.74 2.32
C TYR A 227 11.22 7.00 1.35
N THR A 228 11.07 5.68 1.48
CA THR A 228 10.16 4.88 0.66
C THR A 228 8.71 5.29 0.86
N THR A 229 8.26 5.44 2.12
CA THR A 229 6.93 5.93 2.48
C THR A 229 6.67 7.30 1.85
N ALA A 230 7.58 8.26 2.07
CA ALA A 230 7.43 9.62 1.56
C ALA A 230 7.40 9.66 0.02
N LYS A 231 8.28 8.92 -0.66
CA LYS A 231 8.36 8.91 -2.12
C LYS A 231 7.15 8.28 -2.80
N GLN A 232 6.51 7.28 -2.19
CA GLN A 232 5.27 6.70 -2.71
C GLN A 232 4.12 7.72 -2.67
N ALA A 233 3.91 8.37 -1.54
CA ALA A 233 2.87 9.40 -1.40
C ALA A 233 3.16 10.61 -2.31
N GLN A 234 4.42 11.09 -2.35
CA GLN A 234 4.84 12.18 -3.23
C GLN A 234 4.59 11.85 -4.70
N SER A 235 4.90 10.64 -5.14
CA SER A 235 4.67 10.21 -6.52
C SER A 235 3.19 10.25 -6.90
N ALA A 236 2.32 9.83 -5.99
CA ALA A 236 0.87 9.96 -6.19
C ALA A 236 0.44 11.44 -6.25
N VAL A 237 0.95 12.30 -5.36
CA VAL A 237 0.69 13.76 -5.40
C VAL A 237 1.05 14.33 -6.76
N HIS A 238 2.24 14.02 -7.27
CA HIS A 238 2.73 14.51 -8.55
C HIS A 238 1.89 14.02 -9.73
N GLN A 239 1.68 12.71 -9.83
CA GLN A 239 0.99 12.10 -10.97
C GLN A 239 -0.50 12.46 -11.04
N TYR A 240 -1.18 12.55 -9.89
CA TYR A 240 -2.58 12.96 -9.84
C TYR A 240 -2.77 14.49 -9.77
N GLY A 241 -1.69 15.28 -9.80
CA GLY A 241 -1.74 16.75 -9.77
C GLY A 241 -2.34 17.30 -8.48
N ARG A 242 -2.08 16.68 -7.34
CA ARG A 242 -2.62 17.12 -6.05
C ARG A 242 -1.87 18.35 -5.54
N GLU A 243 -2.54 19.19 -4.73
CA GLU A 243 -1.97 20.46 -4.26
C GLU A 243 -0.98 20.31 -3.12
N GLY A 244 -0.96 19.17 -2.42
CA GLY A 244 -0.06 18.95 -1.29
C GLY A 244 -0.08 17.52 -0.77
N MET A 245 0.81 17.29 0.20
CA MET A 245 0.99 16.04 0.92
C MET A 245 0.90 16.31 2.42
N THR A 246 0.15 15.48 3.13
CA THR A 246 0.03 15.56 4.60
C THR A 246 1.07 14.67 5.26
N SER A 247 1.50 15.04 6.45
CA SER A 247 2.20 14.13 7.36
C SER A 247 1.63 14.25 8.76
N GLU A 248 1.26 13.13 9.35
CA GLU A 248 1.20 12.98 10.79
C GLU A 248 2.62 12.77 11.30
N LEU A 249 3.06 13.57 12.26
CA LEU A 249 4.47 13.55 12.64
C LEU A 249 4.67 13.95 14.10
N TYR A 250 5.85 13.62 14.64
CA TYR A 250 6.31 13.86 16.01
C TYR A 250 5.76 12.89 17.08
N GLY A 251 4.81 12.03 16.75
CA GLY A 251 4.31 11.00 17.67
C GLY A 251 5.41 10.08 18.16
N VAL A 252 5.32 9.62 19.41
CA VAL A 252 6.26 8.66 20.03
C VAL A 252 7.71 9.18 20.14
N THR A 253 7.95 10.48 20.00
CA THR A 253 9.30 11.07 20.08
C THR A 253 9.76 11.36 21.50
N ASN A 254 8.83 11.30 22.47
CA ASN A 254 9.07 11.56 23.89
C ASN A 254 8.99 13.05 24.31
N TRP A 255 8.93 13.28 25.62
CA TRP A 255 8.72 14.59 26.23
C TRP A 255 9.90 15.57 26.08
N ASP A 256 11.09 15.07 25.82
CA ASP A 256 12.32 15.83 25.62
C ASP A 256 12.60 16.18 24.14
N PHE A 257 11.67 15.90 23.24
CA PHE A 257 11.82 16.20 21.81
C PHE A 257 11.79 17.70 21.55
N ASP A 258 12.98 18.26 21.32
CA ASP A 258 13.22 19.70 21.19
C ASP A 258 13.02 20.25 19.77
N PHE A 259 13.24 21.55 19.57
CA PHE A 259 13.08 22.20 18.27
C PHE A 259 14.05 21.72 17.19
N ARG A 260 15.20 21.15 17.54
CA ARG A 260 16.11 20.55 16.54
C ARG A 260 15.48 19.31 15.94
N GLY A 261 14.86 18.48 16.78
CA GLY A 261 14.13 17.30 16.31
C GLY A 261 12.92 17.69 15.45
N HIS A 262 12.11 18.63 15.90
CA HIS A 262 10.96 19.15 15.14
C HIS A 262 11.39 19.71 13.78
N LYS A 263 12.45 20.52 13.75
CA LYS A 263 12.97 21.09 12.51
C LYS A 263 13.53 20.01 11.60
N PHE A 264 14.34 19.11 12.11
CA PHE A 264 14.94 18.03 11.30
C PHE A 264 13.85 17.17 10.64
N GLN A 265 12.88 16.67 11.42
CA GLN A 265 11.79 15.87 10.90
C GLN A 265 10.95 16.63 9.88
N GLY A 266 10.61 17.87 10.14
CA GLY A 266 9.83 18.66 9.20
C GLY A 266 10.58 19.06 7.94
N ASP A 267 11.90 19.34 8.01
CA ASP A 267 12.67 19.80 6.86
C ASP A 267 12.86 18.72 5.78
N TRP A 268 13.23 17.47 6.18
CA TRP A 268 13.39 16.42 5.18
C TRP A 268 12.06 15.99 4.57
N GLN A 269 11.00 15.98 5.37
CA GLN A 269 9.65 15.70 4.87
C GLN A 269 9.17 16.79 3.92
N ALA A 270 9.42 18.06 4.24
CA ALA A 270 9.10 19.18 3.35
C ALA A 270 9.89 19.10 2.03
N ALA A 271 11.18 18.69 2.08
CA ALA A 271 11.98 18.47 0.88
C ALA A 271 11.39 17.35 -0.01
N LEU A 272 10.68 16.38 0.56
CA LEU A 272 9.96 15.31 -0.14
C LEU A 272 8.45 15.59 -0.34
N GLY A 273 8.03 16.85 -0.25
CA GLY A 273 6.70 17.27 -0.68
C GLY A 273 5.65 17.45 0.41
N VAL A 274 5.97 17.23 1.69
CA VAL A 274 5.04 17.48 2.79
C VAL A 274 4.83 18.99 2.95
N THR A 275 3.60 19.42 2.74
CA THR A 275 3.17 20.83 2.86
C THR A 275 2.12 21.04 3.94
N VAL A 276 1.48 19.95 4.40
CA VAL A 276 0.49 19.99 5.48
C VAL A 276 1.00 19.12 6.63
N ARG A 277 1.34 19.75 7.73
CA ARG A 277 1.82 19.05 8.94
C ARG A 277 0.70 18.89 9.95
N VAL A 278 0.47 17.67 10.40
CA VAL A 278 -0.50 17.30 11.45
C VAL A 278 0.30 16.77 12.65
N PRO A 279 0.71 17.64 13.57
CA PRO A 279 1.51 17.20 14.70
C PRO A 279 0.75 16.24 15.62
N HIS A 280 1.32 15.10 15.88
CA HIS A 280 0.83 14.16 16.87
C HIS A 280 1.57 14.41 18.20
N LEU A 281 0.95 14.96 19.21
CA LEU A 281 -0.33 15.61 19.27
C LEU A 281 -0.37 16.69 20.36
N SER A 282 -1.57 17.14 20.65
CA SER A 282 -1.80 18.11 21.72
C SER A 282 -2.98 17.63 22.57
N TRP A 283 -2.73 17.23 23.83
CA TRP A 283 -3.79 16.77 24.72
C TRP A 283 -4.57 17.94 25.35
N VAL A 284 -5.88 17.83 25.36
CA VAL A 284 -6.73 18.77 26.11
C VAL A 284 -6.48 18.66 27.63
N SER A 285 -6.16 17.45 28.11
CA SER A 285 -5.94 17.18 29.52
C SER A 285 -4.96 16.03 29.72
N MET A 286 -4.13 16.10 30.76
CA MET A 286 -3.24 15.02 31.21
C MET A 286 -3.94 13.99 32.10
N LYS A 287 -5.25 14.08 32.28
CA LYS A 287 -6.03 13.13 33.07
C LYS A 287 -6.22 11.82 32.32
N GLY A 288 -5.88 10.71 32.96
CA GLY A 288 -5.96 9.36 32.38
C GLY A 288 -4.66 8.94 31.69
N SER A 289 -4.33 7.64 31.71
CA SER A 289 -3.08 7.09 31.18
C SER A 289 -2.98 7.23 29.66
N ALA A 290 -4.05 6.91 28.92
CA ALA A 290 -4.10 7.00 27.46
C ALA A 290 -3.84 8.43 26.93
N LYS A 291 -4.07 9.45 27.76
CA LYS A 291 -3.80 10.85 27.41
C LYS A 291 -2.34 11.28 27.60
N ARG A 292 -1.46 10.36 27.93
CA ARG A 292 -0.02 10.61 28.18
C ARG A 292 0.86 9.75 27.29
N ASP A 293 0.23 8.94 26.44
CA ASP A 293 0.92 8.11 25.48
C ASP A 293 1.35 8.95 24.26
N TYR A 294 2.37 8.50 23.57
CA TYR A 294 2.83 9.04 22.29
C TYR A 294 3.18 10.55 22.28
N PRO A 295 3.93 11.10 23.30
CA PRO A 295 4.46 12.45 23.14
C PRO A 295 5.41 12.50 21.92
N ALA A 296 5.70 13.65 21.26
CA ALA A 296 5.78 14.94 21.91
C ALA A 296 4.42 15.65 22.01
N SER A 297 4.37 16.66 22.89
CA SER A 297 3.27 17.62 22.96
C SER A 297 3.72 18.97 22.42
N ILE A 298 2.89 19.59 21.60
CA ILE A 298 3.12 20.95 21.06
C ILE A 298 2.33 22.03 21.79
N ASN A 299 1.70 21.71 22.92
CA ASN A 299 0.86 22.63 23.68
C ASN A 299 1.42 22.80 25.10
N TYR A 300 0.61 23.35 26.01
CA TYR A 300 0.97 23.74 27.39
C TYR A 300 1.62 22.63 28.21
N GLN A 301 1.51 21.38 27.81
CA GLN A 301 2.20 20.26 28.45
C GLN A 301 3.71 20.25 28.16
N SER A 302 4.15 20.93 27.10
CA SER A 302 5.57 21.12 26.77
C SER A 302 6.11 22.39 27.47
N PRO A 303 7.28 22.33 28.13
CA PRO A 303 7.84 23.49 28.81
C PRO A 303 8.19 24.68 27.90
N TRP A 304 8.40 24.42 26.62
CA TRP A 304 8.75 25.43 25.60
C TRP A 304 7.59 25.76 24.64
N TYR A 305 6.35 25.45 24.98
CA TYR A 305 5.22 25.60 24.05
C TYR A 305 5.01 27.06 23.57
N LYS A 306 5.36 28.06 24.38
CA LYS A 306 5.26 29.47 24.01
C LYS A 306 6.23 29.87 22.90
N GLU A 307 7.29 29.09 22.69
CA GLU A 307 8.32 29.33 21.68
C GLU A 307 8.06 28.57 20.36
N TYR A 308 6.99 27.80 20.28
CA TYR A 308 6.60 27.10 19.04
C TYR A 308 6.47 28.01 17.81
N PRO A 309 6.12 29.33 17.92
CA PRO A 309 6.15 30.22 16.79
C PRO A 309 7.47 30.24 16.01
N TYR A 310 8.60 29.92 16.59
CA TYR A 310 9.87 29.78 15.86
C TYR A 310 9.80 28.66 14.82
N ILE A 311 9.28 27.50 15.20
CA ILE A 311 9.12 26.35 14.32
C ILE A 311 8.01 26.60 13.30
N GLU A 312 6.87 27.10 13.75
CA GLU A 312 5.75 27.35 12.84
C GLU A 312 6.05 28.44 11.80
N ASN A 313 6.74 29.52 12.18
CA ASN A 313 7.21 30.53 11.24
C ASN A 313 8.23 30.01 10.25
N HIS A 314 9.12 29.08 10.68
CA HIS A 314 10.06 28.43 9.77
C HIS A 314 9.31 27.67 8.66
N PHE A 315 8.36 26.81 9.03
CA PHE A 315 7.59 26.02 8.06
C PHE A 315 6.61 26.87 7.24
N ALA A 316 6.00 27.90 7.82
CA ALA A 316 5.17 28.83 7.06
C ALA A 316 5.95 29.52 5.93
N ARG A 317 7.20 29.92 6.20
CA ARG A 317 8.08 30.50 5.20
C ARG A 317 8.54 29.48 4.17
N LEU A 318 8.91 28.26 4.61
CA LEU A 318 9.33 27.18 3.74
C LEU A 318 8.19 26.76 2.79
N ASN A 319 7.00 26.51 3.33
CA ASN A 319 5.82 26.15 2.55
C ASN A 319 5.41 27.23 1.55
N THR A 320 5.61 28.51 1.88
CA THR A 320 5.35 29.62 0.93
C THR A 320 6.16 29.49 -0.36
N VAL A 321 7.36 28.88 -0.28
CA VAL A 321 8.20 28.62 -1.46
C VAL A 321 7.84 27.29 -2.11
N LEU A 322 7.71 26.21 -1.31
CA LEU A 322 7.49 24.85 -1.81
C LEU A 322 6.12 24.62 -2.47
N THR A 323 5.11 25.41 -2.10
CA THR A 323 3.77 25.35 -2.71
C THR A 323 3.64 26.21 -3.99
N ARG A 324 4.71 26.84 -4.45
CA ARG A 324 4.74 27.63 -5.69
C ARG A 324 5.41 26.85 -6.81
N GLY A 325 4.77 26.84 -7.96
CA GLY A 325 5.27 26.15 -9.13
C GLY A 325 4.81 24.69 -9.18
N LYS A 326 5.48 23.91 -10.02
CA LYS A 326 5.19 22.48 -10.22
C LYS A 326 6.48 21.67 -10.05
N PRO A 327 6.41 20.41 -9.62
CA PRO A 327 7.56 19.53 -9.52
C PRO A 327 8.22 19.33 -10.91
N CYS A 328 9.54 19.24 -10.92
CA CYS A 328 10.33 19.01 -12.13
C CYS A 328 11.08 17.68 -12.02
N VAL A 329 10.33 16.58 -11.94
CA VAL A 329 10.87 15.22 -11.84
C VAL A 329 10.93 14.59 -13.23
N ARG A 330 12.08 14.04 -13.63
CA ARG A 330 12.32 13.50 -14.97
C ARG A 330 12.54 11.99 -15.00
N VAL A 331 12.66 11.37 -13.84
CA VAL A 331 12.90 9.93 -13.72
C VAL A 331 11.67 9.26 -13.11
N GLY A 332 11.13 8.28 -13.82
CA GLY A 332 10.14 7.36 -13.28
C GLY A 332 10.79 6.04 -12.87
N VAL A 333 10.41 5.48 -11.75
CA VAL A 333 10.89 4.18 -11.25
C VAL A 333 9.71 3.23 -11.13
N ILE A 334 9.72 2.10 -11.83
CA ILE A 334 8.65 1.10 -11.71
C ILE A 334 8.60 0.56 -10.28
N HIS A 335 7.43 0.59 -9.67
CA HIS A 335 7.25 0.12 -8.29
C HIS A 335 7.32 -1.41 -8.21
N PRO A 336 8.14 -2.00 -7.31
CA PRO A 336 8.45 -3.43 -7.36
C PRO A 336 7.47 -4.36 -6.63
N ILE A 337 6.35 -3.85 -6.10
CA ILE A 337 5.48 -4.61 -5.18
C ILE A 337 4.92 -5.90 -5.79
N GLU A 338 4.61 -5.90 -7.08
CA GLU A 338 3.98 -7.05 -7.73
C GLU A 338 4.92 -8.26 -7.84
N SER A 339 6.23 -8.01 -7.96
CA SER A 339 7.22 -9.08 -7.88
C SER A 339 7.35 -9.67 -6.47
N TYR A 340 7.12 -8.85 -5.43
CA TYR A 340 7.12 -9.31 -4.05
C TYR A 340 5.98 -10.30 -3.77
N TRP A 341 4.80 -10.09 -4.35
CA TRP A 341 3.63 -10.97 -4.18
C TRP A 341 3.89 -12.40 -4.60
N LEU A 342 4.79 -12.64 -5.57
CA LEU A 342 5.13 -13.98 -6.05
C LEU A 342 5.72 -14.87 -4.93
N HIS A 343 6.35 -14.23 -3.93
CA HIS A 343 7.08 -14.91 -2.85
C HIS A 343 6.35 -14.89 -1.50
N TRP A 344 5.02 -14.66 -1.48
CA TRP A 344 4.23 -14.73 -0.25
C TRP A 344 3.91 -16.17 0.12
N GLY A 345 4.94 -16.97 0.41
CA GLY A 345 4.92 -18.39 0.75
C GLY A 345 5.56 -18.68 2.10
N PRO A 346 5.85 -19.96 2.44
CA PRO A 346 6.43 -20.35 3.71
C PRO A 346 7.73 -19.60 4.02
N SER A 347 7.83 -19.08 5.26
CA SER A 347 8.89 -18.14 5.63
C SER A 347 10.30 -18.76 5.62
N ASP A 348 10.44 -20.05 5.93
CA ASP A 348 11.72 -20.77 5.91
C ASP A 348 12.38 -20.76 4.52
N VAL A 349 11.59 -20.76 3.44
CA VAL A 349 12.10 -20.79 2.06
C VAL A 349 12.01 -19.42 1.38
N THR A 350 11.09 -18.54 1.78
CA THR A 350 10.83 -17.25 1.10
C THR A 350 11.38 -16.01 1.81
N ALA A 351 11.64 -16.07 3.12
CA ALA A 351 12.03 -14.89 3.89
C ALA A 351 13.34 -14.23 3.41
N GLN A 352 14.27 -15.00 2.86
CA GLN A 352 15.52 -14.44 2.36
C GLN A 352 15.31 -13.61 1.09
N ILE A 353 14.55 -14.13 0.12
CA ILE A 353 14.27 -13.40 -1.11
C ILE A 353 13.40 -12.17 -0.84
N ARG A 354 12.40 -12.30 0.04
CA ARG A 354 11.55 -11.18 0.46
C ARG A 354 12.37 -10.06 1.09
N ARG A 355 13.26 -10.36 2.03
CA ARG A 355 14.17 -9.36 2.63
C ARG A 355 15.06 -8.70 1.58
N GLN A 356 15.61 -9.47 0.62
CA GLN A 356 16.43 -8.91 -0.44
C GLN A 356 15.63 -7.93 -1.33
N MET A 357 14.36 -8.24 -1.60
CA MET A 357 13.48 -7.33 -2.35
C MET A 357 13.21 -6.04 -1.58
N ASP A 358 12.96 -6.10 -0.27
CA ASP A 358 12.79 -4.93 0.58
C ASP A 358 14.08 -4.10 0.65
N GLU A 359 15.23 -4.74 0.81
CA GLU A 359 16.52 -4.05 0.76
C GLU A 359 16.77 -3.37 -0.59
N ASN A 360 16.44 -4.03 -1.70
CA ASN A 360 16.58 -3.44 -3.03
C ASN A 360 15.65 -2.24 -3.22
N PHE A 361 14.42 -2.30 -2.72
CA PHE A 361 13.45 -1.20 -2.76
C PHE A 361 13.94 0.01 -1.96
N LYS A 362 14.43 -0.24 -0.74
CA LYS A 362 15.06 0.79 0.09
C LYS A 362 16.30 1.38 -0.61
N ASN A 363 17.20 0.52 -1.08
CA ASN A 363 18.47 0.94 -1.67
C ASN A 363 18.27 1.79 -2.92
N ILE A 364 17.37 1.41 -3.85
CA ILE A 364 17.13 2.21 -5.05
C ILE A 364 16.60 3.61 -4.69
N THR A 365 15.74 3.69 -3.68
CA THR A 365 15.23 4.96 -3.16
C THR A 365 16.36 5.83 -2.62
N GLU A 366 17.19 5.29 -1.74
CA GLU A 366 18.29 6.02 -1.12
C GLU A 366 19.39 6.39 -2.12
N TRP A 367 19.77 5.49 -3.04
CA TRP A 367 20.79 5.78 -4.04
C TRP A 367 20.41 6.93 -4.98
N LEU A 368 19.14 6.98 -5.39
CA LEU A 368 18.65 8.08 -6.22
C LEU A 368 18.63 9.39 -5.43
N LEU A 369 18.02 9.40 -4.24
CA LEU A 369 17.90 10.60 -3.40
C LEU A 369 19.28 11.16 -2.98
N PHE A 370 20.17 10.30 -2.48
CA PHE A 370 21.51 10.73 -2.08
C PHE A 370 22.45 10.99 -3.27
N GLY A 371 22.11 10.48 -4.45
CA GLY A 371 22.71 10.83 -5.72
C GLY A 371 22.21 12.15 -6.30
N ASN A 372 21.33 12.86 -5.62
CA ASN A 372 20.65 14.08 -6.08
C ASN A 372 19.86 13.88 -7.38
N ILE A 373 19.25 12.69 -7.53
CA ILE A 373 18.35 12.37 -8.61
C ILE A 373 16.94 12.27 -8.03
N ASP A 374 16.11 13.28 -8.28
CA ASP A 374 14.69 13.20 -7.91
C ASP A 374 13.95 12.29 -8.89
N PHE A 375 13.00 11.52 -8.37
CA PHE A 375 12.25 10.53 -9.13
C PHE A 375 10.83 10.37 -8.56
N ASP A 376 9.95 9.77 -9.34
CA ASP A 376 8.66 9.28 -8.86
C ASP A 376 8.56 7.78 -9.10
N PHE A 377 7.93 7.07 -8.16
CA PHE A 377 7.51 5.71 -8.42
C PHE A 377 6.35 5.69 -9.41
N ILE A 378 6.33 4.71 -10.30
CA ILE A 378 5.24 4.43 -11.22
C ILE A 378 4.60 3.10 -10.81
N ASN A 379 3.37 3.17 -10.35
CA ASN A 379 2.57 2.01 -10.01
C ASN A 379 2.04 1.35 -11.28
N GLU A 380 2.35 0.06 -11.48
CA GLU A 380 1.98 -0.66 -12.71
C GLU A 380 0.46 -0.80 -12.87
N SER A 381 -0.28 -0.98 -11.76
CA SER A 381 -1.73 -1.14 -11.81
C SER A 381 -2.47 0.15 -12.18
N CYS A 382 -1.92 1.31 -11.84
CA CYS A 382 -2.50 2.62 -12.14
C CYS A 382 -2.01 3.18 -13.48
N LEU A 383 -0.88 2.71 -13.98
CA LEU A 383 -0.23 3.23 -15.19
C LEU A 383 -1.15 3.27 -16.41
N PRO A 384 -1.97 2.24 -16.74
CA PRO A 384 -2.86 2.30 -17.91
C PRO A 384 -3.85 3.47 -17.90
N ASN A 385 -4.32 3.87 -16.71
CA ASN A 385 -5.27 4.97 -16.53
C ASN A 385 -4.59 6.34 -16.50
N LEU A 386 -3.30 6.39 -16.19
CA LEU A 386 -2.50 7.62 -16.10
C LEU A 386 -1.65 7.86 -17.34
N CYS A 387 -1.42 6.83 -18.15
CA CYS A 387 -0.58 6.92 -19.34
C CYS A 387 -1.22 7.85 -20.38
N GLY A 388 -0.51 8.92 -20.70
CA GLY A 388 -0.89 9.87 -21.74
C GLY A 388 -0.04 9.68 -23.00
N GLU A 389 0.59 10.77 -23.47
CA GLU A 389 1.46 10.74 -24.65
C GLU A 389 2.73 9.91 -24.39
N ILE A 390 3.08 9.06 -25.35
CA ILE A 390 4.29 8.24 -25.36
C ILE A 390 5.16 8.71 -26.55
N SER A 391 6.19 9.48 -26.24
CA SER A 391 7.22 9.93 -27.18
C SER A 391 8.60 9.49 -26.66
N ASP A 392 9.66 10.28 -26.85
CA ASP A 392 10.91 10.19 -26.10
C ASP A 392 10.75 10.59 -24.62
N VAL A 393 9.52 11.00 -24.25
CA VAL A 393 9.07 11.29 -22.89
C VAL A 393 7.78 10.51 -22.64
N LEU A 394 7.68 9.85 -21.48
CA LEU A 394 6.48 9.16 -21.02
C LEU A 394 5.66 10.08 -20.15
N SER A 395 4.44 10.39 -20.57
CA SER A 395 3.47 11.13 -19.73
C SER A 395 2.72 10.17 -18.82
N VAL A 396 2.71 10.45 -17.50
CA VAL A 396 1.97 9.69 -16.49
C VAL A 396 1.20 10.70 -15.62
N GLY A 397 -0.09 10.82 -15.83
CA GLY A 397 -0.90 11.88 -15.25
C GLY A 397 -0.35 13.26 -15.61
N GLU A 398 -0.10 14.08 -14.59
CA GLU A 398 0.48 15.44 -14.77
C GLU A 398 2.00 15.43 -14.98
N MET A 399 2.67 14.27 -14.85
CA MET A 399 4.12 14.17 -14.91
C MET A 399 4.64 13.72 -16.27
N ARG A 400 5.90 14.08 -16.57
CA ARG A 400 6.58 13.77 -17.83
C ARG A 400 8.00 13.26 -17.55
N TYR A 401 8.22 11.97 -17.77
CA TYR A 401 9.49 11.29 -17.48
C TYR A 401 10.32 11.08 -18.76
N SER A 402 11.54 11.59 -18.78
CA SER A 402 12.49 11.38 -19.88
C SER A 402 13.34 10.12 -19.71
N ALA A 403 13.34 9.53 -18.54
CA ALA A 403 13.97 8.25 -18.27
C ALA A 403 13.08 7.39 -17.36
N ILE A 404 13.02 6.11 -17.66
CA ILE A 404 12.34 5.12 -16.82
C ILE A 404 13.37 4.12 -16.31
N LEU A 405 13.37 3.92 -15.00
CA LEU A 405 14.17 2.93 -14.31
C LEU A 405 13.30 1.74 -13.93
N VAL A 406 13.68 0.57 -14.37
CA VAL A 406 13.09 -0.71 -13.93
C VAL A 406 14.04 -1.30 -12.88
N PRO A 407 13.65 -1.36 -11.60
CA PRO A 407 14.47 -2.00 -10.58
C PRO A 407 14.51 -3.52 -10.82
N GLN A 408 15.18 -4.27 -9.94
CA GLN A 408 15.18 -5.72 -10.05
C GLN A 408 13.76 -6.27 -9.83
N LEU A 409 13.08 -6.63 -10.92
CA LEU A 409 11.76 -7.26 -10.95
C LEU A 409 11.84 -8.70 -11.41
N GLU A 410 10.87 -9.51 -10.99
CA GLU A 410 10.67 -10.87 -11.51
C GLU A 410 9.49 -10.95 -12.48
N THR A 411 8.46 -10.15 -12.25
CA THR A 411 7.30 -9.98 -13.14
C THR A 411 7.05 -8.52 -13.44
N MET A 412 6.45 -8.24 -14.59
CA MET A 412 5.89 -6.94 -14.98
C MET A 412 4.49 -7.16 -15.53
N ARG A 413 3.63 -6.16 -15.44
CA ARG A 413 2.34 -6.21 -16.14
C ARG A 413 2.53 -6.15 -17.65
N LYS A 414 1.70 -6.88 -18.37
CA LYS A 414 1.69 -6.83 -19.85
C LYS A 414 1.49 -5.40 -20.35
N THR A 415 0.58 -4.67 -19.74
CA THR A 415 0.33 -3.25 -20.06
C THR A 415 1.56 -2.37 -19.87
N THR A 416 2.33 -2.57 -18.80
CA THR A 416 3.59 -1.86 -18.57
C THR A 416 4.63 -2.21 -19.62
N VAL A 417 4.78 -3.50 -19.96
CA VAL A 417 5.71 -3.94 -21.00
C VAL A 417 5.36 -3.30 -22.35
N ASP A 418 4.09 -3.22 -22.70
CA ASP A 418 3.64 -2.61 -23.96
C ASP A 418 3.93 -1.11 -24.01
N ILE A 419 3.61 -0.37 -22.93
CA ILE A 419 3.88 1.06 -22.81
C ILE A 419 5.39 1.33 -22.91
N LEU A 420 6.22 0.56 -22.19
CA LEU A 420 7.67 0.73 -22.21
C LEU A 420 8.30 0.35 -23.56
N ASN A 421 7.75 -0.65 -24.28
CA ASN A 421 8.17 -0.97 -25.64
C ASN A 421 7.90 0.20 -26.59
N GLU A 422 6.73 0.84 -26.49
CA GLU A 422 6.41 2.02 -27.29
C GLU A 422 7.30 3.20 -26.92
N PHE A 423 7.55 3.42 -25.64
CA PHE A 423 8.44 4.47 -25.14
C PHE A 423 9.85 4.33 -25.71
N VAL A 424 10.47 3.14 -25.64
CA VAL A 424 11.81 2.88 -26.20
C VAL A 424 11.80 3.03 -27.73
N LYS A 425 10.77 2.52 -28.41
CA LYS A 425 10.63 2.66 -29.85
C LYS A 425 10.58 4.12 -30.32
N ASN A 426 10.04 5.00 -29.49
CA ASN A 426 9.96 6.44 -29.75
C ASN A 426 11.20 7.21 -29.27
N GLY A 427 12.26 6.52 -28.84
CA GLY A 427 13.53 7.10 -28.42
C GLY A 427 13.65 7.40 -26.92
N GLY A 428 12.70 6.93 -26.11
CA GLY A 428 12.72 7.07 -24.66
C GLY A 428 13.83 6.27 -24.01
N LYS A 429 14.36 6.77 -22.92
CA LYS A 429 15.47 6.17 -22.18
C LYS A 429 14.97 5.19 -21.12
N LEU A 430 15.22 3.90 -21.33
CA LEU A 430 14.86 2.82 -20.40
C LEU A 430 16.10 2.17 -19.83
N ILE A 431 16.17 2.08 -18.49
CA ILE A 431 17.31 1.55 -17.76
C ILE A 431 16.83 0.41 -16.85
N PHE A 432 17.48 -0.74 -16.91
CA PHE A 432 17.24 -1.83 -15.96
C PHE A 432 18.35 -1.87 -14.88
N ALA A 433 17.95 -1.70 -13.63
CA ALA A 433 18.84 -1.85 -12.48
C ALA A 433 18.80 -3.29 -11.94
N GLY A 434 19.07 -4.28 -12.79
CA GLY A 434 19.03 -5.68 -12.43
C GLY A 434 18.90 -6.60 -13.64
N LYS A 435 18.48 -7.83 -13.41
CA LYS A 435 18.22 -8.81 -14.45
C LYS A 435 16.87 -8.56 -15.13
N ALA A 436 16.75 -9.01 -16.38
CA ALA A 436 15.48 -9.01 -17.08
C ALA A 436 14.42 -9.83 -16.32
N PRO A 437 13.19 -9.33 -16.17
CA PRO A 437 12.08 -10.09 -15.61
C PRO A 437 11.82 -11.37 -16.41
N LYS A 438 11.49 -12.45 -15.71
CA LYS A 438 11.19 -13.75 -16.32
C LYS A 438 9.71 -13.90 -16.68
N TYR A 439 8.86 -13.13 -16.01
CA TYR A 439 7.42 -13.26 -16.07
C TYR A 439 6.77 -11.98 -16.58
N VAL A 440 5.63 -12.14 -17.25
CA VAL A 440 4.66 -11.08 -17.54
C VAL A 440 3.32 -11.55 -16.98
N ASP A 441 2.67 -10.76 -16.12
CA ASP A 441 1.45 -11.14 -15.38
C ASP A 441 1.59 -12.50 -14.67
N ALA A 442 2.78 -12.73 -14.06
CA ALA A 442 3.16 -13.99 -13.40
C ALA A 442 3.17 -15.24 -14.33
N GLU A 443 3.21 -15.08 -15.65
CA GLU A 443 3.39 -16.14 -16.62
C GLU A 443 4.75 -16.03 -17.30
N LEU A 444 5.43 -17.18 -17.51
CA LEU A 444 6.72 -17.19 -18.22
C LEU A 444 6.59 -16.54 -19.59
N SER A 445 7.39 -15.52 -19.84
CA SER A 445 7.32 -14.75 -21.09
C SER A 445 8.71 -14.22 -21.47
N TYR A 446 8.95 -14.17 -22.79
CA TYR A 446 10.15 -13.54 -23.36
C TYR A 446 9.96 -12.04 -23.67
N GLU A 447 8.78 -11.48 -23.47
CA GLU A 447 8.50 -10.08 -23.84
C GLU A 447 9.30 -9.07 -23.03
N ALA A 448 9.35 -9.24 -21.70
CA ALA A 448 10.18 -8.41 -20.83
C ALA A 448 11.68 -8.57 -21.10
N GLN A 449 12.12 -9.78 -21.50
CA GLN A 449 13.50 -10.04 -21.91
C GLN A 449 13.86 -9.35 -23.24
N LYS A 450 12.93 -9.29 -24.19
CA LYS A 450 13.10 -8.52 -25.44
C LYS A 450 13.21 -7.02 -25.13
N LEU A 451 12.35 -6.50 -24.27
CA LEU A 451 12.41 -5.12 -23.80
C LEU A 451 13.75 -4.81 -23.14
N TYR A 452 14.24 -5.71 -22.27
CA TYR A 452 15.56 -5.60 -21.66
C TYR A 452 16.69 -5.54 -22.71
N SER A 453 16.61 -6.32 -23.78
CA SER A 453 17.66 -6.38 -24.82
C SER A 453 17.80 -5.10 -25.66
N VAL A 454 16.79 -4.23 -25.65
CA VAL A 454 16.77 -2.93 -26.37
C VAL A 454 16.88 -1.74 -25.43
N SER A 455 17.05 -1.95 -24.12
CA SER A 455 17.28 -0.93 -23.12
C SER A 455 18.79 -0.58 -23.02
N GLU A 456 19.08 0.51 -22.31
CA GLU A 456 20.45 0.93 -21.97
C GLU A 456 21.02 0.21 -20.73
#